data_d1634481013328a0da8d1e1f50abb406
#
_entry.id   d1634481013328a0da8d1e1f50abb406
#
_cell.length_a   1.000
_cell.length_b   1.000
_cell.length_c   1.000
_cell.angle_alpha   90.00
_cell.angle_beta   90.00
_cell.angle_gamma   90.00
#
_symmetry.space_group_name_H-M   'P 1'
#
loop_
_entity.id
_entity.type
_entity.pdbx_description
1 polymer ?
#
loop_
_entity_poly.entity_id
_entity_poly.type
_entity_poly.pdbx_seq_one_letter_code
_entity_poly.pdbx_strand_id
1 'polypeptide(L)'
;HNGFDIPRFTKSVLETVLRHNTQGGSTFTMQLVKNTYFSIEDGDNSTERSATLSYKAQQIVLSMQLEKQLSKREIFELYVNKLNFGDRIRGVQKAAQYYYGKNASQLTLAESALLAGIINLPNTYNPYNYLDYATQRRNNVLDLMQYHGYITSEECALAKSIKVEDTLVGKSNFNTGNTRFASYLDVVLDEVQRMTGLDPLSTGMSIYTALDPTIQTEIEAIQNGEVVDFESDLVQLAMITLNNKNGEIVGVGGGRNYGGDGGSRLLNRALQQYKQPGSSIKPVLEYALAFEYLGYSLDEVLVDKPITYPAEQRVLVNYNGKYEGDVTIKDAMANSLNTPAIQTLEKVTAKIGSDAVVDYLKKIGFSQVKYSNYHLSYAICG
;
A
#
# COMPACT_ATOMS: atom_id res chain seq x y z
N HIS A 1 16.44 -29.78 -17.11
CA HIS A 1 15.79 -28.93 -18.13
C HIS A 1 16.47 -27.57 -18.20
N ASN A 2 16.51 -27.01 -19.39
CA ASN A 2 17.23 -25.76 -19.67
C ASN A 2 16.29 -24.54 -19.49
N GLY A 3 15.84 -24.30 -18.27
CA GLY A 3 14.98 -23.18 -17.92
C GLY A 3 13.48 -23.39 -18.15
N PHE A 4 13.11 -24.37 -18.97
CA PHE A 4 11.73 -24.70 -19.29
C PHE A 4 11.51 -26.20 -19.28
N ASP A 5 10.48 -26.67 -18.61
CA ASP A 5 10.11 -28.08 -18.49
C ASP A 5 8.87 -28.35 -19.38
N ILE A 6 9.13 -28.82 -20.61
CA ILE A 6 8.09 -29.08 -21.60
C ILE A 6 7.06 -30.12 -21.11
N PRO A 7 7.46 -31.29 -20.58
CA PRO A 7 6.51 -32.29 -20.09
C PRO A 7 5.61 -31.77 -18.96
N ARG A 8 6.19 -31.04 -18.01
CA ARG A 8 5.44 -30.48 -16.89
C ARG A 8 4.52 -29.36 -17.34
N PHE A 9 4.96 -28.52 -18.26
CA PHE A 9 4.15 -27.44 -18.80
C PHE A 9 2.95 -27.97 -19.59
N THR A 10 3.17 -28.94 -20.49
CA THR A 10 2.07 -29.56 -21.26
C THR A 10 1.08 -30.26 -20.36
N LYS A 11 1.54 -30.98 -19.34
CA LYS A 11 0.67 -31.58 -18.33
C LYS A 11 -0.15 -30.52 -17.59
N SER A 12 0.48 -29.42 -17.15
CA SER A 12 -0.17 -28.32 -16.46
C SER A 12 -1.24 -27.66 -17.32
N VAL A 13 -0.99 -27.43 -18.60
CA VAL A 13 -1.96 -26.87 -19.55
C VAL A 13 -3.12 -27.86 -19.74
N LEU A 14 -2.84 -29.14 -19.91
CA LEU A 14 -3.85 -30.18 -20.12
C LEU A 14 -4.77 -30.31 -18.89
N GLU A 15 -4.22 -30.32 -17.69
CA GLU A 15 -4.99 -30.37 -16.44
C GLU A 15 -5.82 -29.13 -16.20
N THR A 16 -5.30 -27.96 -16.55
CA THR A 16 -6.05 -26.70 -16.44
C THR A 16 -7.26 -26.68 -17.40
N VAL A 17 -7.05 -27.13 -18.65
CA VAL A 17 -8.11 -27.13 -19.68
C VAL A 17 -9.15 -28.25 -19.43
N LEU A 18 -8.70 -29.44 -19.02
CA LEU A 18 -9.59 -30.59 -18.89
C LEU A 18 -10.23 -30.76 -17.51
N ARG A 19 -9.57 -30.29 -16.45
CA ARG A 19 -9.98 -30.55 -15.06
C ARG A 19 -10.23 -29.31 -14.23
N HIS A 20 -10.11 -28.11 -14.81
CA HIS A 20 -10.18 -26.82 -14.12
C HIS A 20 -9.26 -26.75 -12.87
N ASN A 21 -8.18 -27.54 -12.84
CA ASN A 21 -7.25 -27.62 -11.74
C ASN A 21 -5.96 -26.86 -12.10
N THR A 22 -5.73 -25.71 -11.48
CA THR A 22 -4.57 -24.86 -11.78
C THR A 22 -3.30 -25.41 -11.15
N GLN A 23 -2.57 -26.27 -11.88
CA GLN A 23 -1.22 -26.69 -11.50
C GLN A 23 -0.16 -25.78 -12.11
N GLY A 24 0.78 -25.30 -11.28
CA GLY A 24 1.90 -24.47 -11.74
C GLY A 24 2.91 -25.25 -12.58
N GLY A 25 3.06 -24.89 -13.86
CA GLY A 25 4.07 -25.45 -14.78
C GLY A 25 5.36 -24.66 -14.86
N SER A 26 5.57 -23.60 -14.04
CA SER A 26 6.74 -22.74 -14.09
C SER A 26 7.92 -23.32 -13.32
N THR A 27 9.13 -23.23 -13.90
CA THR A 27 10.39 -23.60 -13.23
C THR A 27 10.87 -22.48 -12.30
N PHE A 28 11.87 -22.74 -11.45
CA PHE A 28 12.51 -21.69 -10.62
C PHE A 28 13.11 -20.59 -11.49
N THR A 29 13.71 -20.95 -12.63
CA THR A 29 14.28 -19.98 -13.57
C THR A 29 13.19 -19.07 -14.14
N MET A 30 12.04 -19.63 -14.52
CA MET A 30 10.89 -18.82 -14.97
C MET A 30 10.34 -17.91 -13.87
N GLN A 31 10.31 -18.38 -12.63
CA GLN A 31 9.90 -17.56 -11.50
C GLN A 31 10.90 -16.46 -11.18
N LEU A 32 12.22 -16.77 -11.26
CA LEU A 32 13.26 -15.76 -11.12
C LEU A 32 13.13 -14.67 -12.19
N VAL A 33 12.98 -15.06 -13.44
CA VAL A 33 12.74 -14.13 -14.57
C VAL A 33 11.48 -13.31 -14.33
N LYS A 34 10.37 -13.94 -13.94
CA LYS A 34 9.14 -13.25 -13.58
C LYS A 34 9.39 -12.19 -12.50
N ASN A 35 10.02 -12.57 -11.41
CA ASN A 35 10.24 -11.70 -10.26
C ASN A 35 11.33 -10.62 -10.51
N THR A 36 12.08 -10.71 -11.62
CA THR A 36 13.13 -9.75 -11.95
C THR A 36 12.72 -8.77 -13.05
N TYR A 37 12.08 -9.25 -14.10
CA TYR A 37 11.78 -8.45 -15.30
C TYR A 37 10.30 -8.16 -15.48
N PHE A 38 9.44 -8.87 -14.77
CA PHE A 38 7.99 -8.79 -14.91
C PHE A 38 7.28 -8.59 -13.57
N SER A 39 7.99 -8.13 -12.54
CA SER A 39 7.36 -7.69 -11.29
C SER A 39 6.58 -6.42 -11.58
N ILE A 40 5.28 -6.57 -11.75
CA ILE A 40 4.37 -5.55 -12.22
C ILE A 40 3.63 -4.99 -11.02
N GLU A 41 3.52 -3.71 -11.08
CA GLU A 41 2.47 -2.81 -10.67
C GLU A 41 1.18 -3.51 -10.22
N ASP A 42 0.93 -3.49 -8.93
CA ASP A 42 -0.40 -3.69 -8.38
C ASP A 42 -1.22 -2.42 -8.72
N GLY A 43 -1.90 -2.42 -9.82
CA GLY A 43 -2.75 -1.29 -10.20
C GLY A 43 -3.43 -1.40 -11.56
N ASP A 44 -2.94 -2.22 -12.46
CA ASP A 44 -3.55 -2.39 -13.78
C ASP A 44 -3.55 -3.88 -14.17
N ASN A 45 -4.72 -4.50 -14.20
CA ASN A 45 -5.06 -5.80 -14.81
C ASN A 45 -3.93 -6.85 -14.93
N SER A 46 -3.13 -7.00 -13.86
CA SER A 46 -1.99 -7.95 -13.82
C SER A 46 -2.41 -9.40 -14.06
N THR A 47 -3.65 -9.73 -13.71
CA THR A 47 -4.26 -11.03 -13.99
C THR A 47 -4.48 -11.27 -15.49
N GLU A 48 -4.82 -10.26 -16.26
CA GLU A 48 -5.00 -10.40 -17.71
C GLU A 48 -3.67 -10.44 -18.47
N ARG A 49 -2.66 -9.64 -18.08
CA ARG A 49 -1.34 -9.69 -18.69
C ARG A 49 -0.59 -10.97 -18.38
N SER A 50 -0.65 -11.46 -17.14
CA SER A 50 -0.01 -12.73 -16.76
C SER A 50 -0.64 -13.94 -17.45
N ALA A 51 -1.87 -13.82 -17.96
CA ALA A 51 -2.57 -14.84 -18.72
C ALA A 51 -2.26 -14.80 -20.22
N THR A 52 -1.59 -13.75 -20.74
CA THR A 52 -1.32 -13.66 -22.19
C THR A 52 -0.23 -14.65 -22.61
N LEU A 53 -0.45 -15.31 -23.75
CA LEU A 53 0.48 -16.27 -24.34
C LEU A 53 1.86 -15.62 -24.63
N SER A 54 1.85 -14.35 -25.05
CA SER A 54 3.03 -13.54 -25.31
C SER A 54 3.91 -13.35 -24.07
N TYR A 55 3.30 -13.01 -22.93
CA TYR A 55 3.99 -12.86 -21.67
C TYR A 55 4.68 -14.16 -21.21
N LYS A 56 3.99 -15.28 -21.39
CA LYS A 56 4.53 -16.59 -21.04
C LYS A 56 5.67 -17.01 -21.99
N ALA A 57 5.56 -16.70 -23.27
CA ALA A 57 6.61 -16.94 -24.26
C ALA A 57 7.87 -16.14 -23.92
N GLN A 58 7.74 -14.87 -23.56
CA GLN A 58 8.88 -14.03 -23.13
C GLN A 58 9.57 -14.60 -21.89
N GLN A 59 8.82 -15.05 -20.87
CA GLN A 59 9.39 -15.71 -19.70
C GLN A 59 10.19 -16.96 -20.06
N ILE A 60 9.69 -17.78 -20.98
CA ILE A 60 10.37 -19.00 -21.42
C ILE A 60 11.69 -18.65 -22.13
N VAL A 61 11.64 -17.72 -23.09
CA VAL A 61 12.85 -17.33 -23.85
C VAL A 61 13.92 -16.75 -22.92
N LEU A 62 13.56 -15.83 -22.05
CA LEU A 62 14.50 -15.25 -21.07
C LEU A 62 15.05 -16.29 -20.10
N SER A 63 14.22 -17.24 -19.68
CA SER A 63 14.67 -18.34 -18.81
C SER A 63 15.70 -19.24 -19.49
N MET A 64 15.49 -19.55 -20.76
CA MET A 64 16.45 -20.34 -21.57
C MET A 64 17.76 -19.56 -21.78
N GLN A 65 17.70 -18.24 -21.94
CA GLN A 65 18.91 -17.39 -22.06
C GLN A 65 19.68 -17.35 -20.74
N LEU A 66 18.97 -17.18 -19.61
CA LEU A 66 19.58 -17.15 -18.28
C LEU A 66 20.31 -18.47 -17.95
N GLU A 67 19.73 -19.61 -18.28
CA GLU A 67 20.31 -20.93 -18.08
C GLU A 67 21.58 -21.20 -18.92
N LYS A 68 21.80 -20.42 -19.99
CA LYS A 68 23.05 -20.48 -20.75
C LYS A 68 24.18 -19.67 -20.11
N GLN A 69 23.83 -18.71 -19.26
CA GLN A 69 24.77 -17.77 -18.63
C GLN A 69 25.10 -18.13 -17.19
N LEU A 70 24.16 -18.73 -16.47
CA LEU A 70 24.27 -19.02 -15.05
C LEU A 70 24.11 -20.52 -14.78
N SER A 71 24.86 -21.02 -13.80
CA SER A 71 24.69 -22.37 -13.28
C SER A 71 23.37 -22.51 -12.50
N LYS A 72 22.91 -23.74 -12.34
CA LYS A 72 21.73 -24.08 -11.51
C LYS A 72 21.84 -23.53 -10.08
N ARG A 73 23.02 -23.54 -9.52
CA ARG A 73 23.30 -23.06 -8.17
C ARG A 73 23.13 -21.54 -8.09
N GLU A 74 23.72 -20.82 -9.04
CA GLU A 74 23.57 -19.36 -9.10
C GLU A 74 22.11 -18.95 -9.33
N ILE A 75 21.39 -19.63 -10.22
CA ILE A 75 19.97 -19.38 -10.46
C ILE A 75 19.16 -19.62 -9.17
N PHE A 76 19.43 -20.70 -8.45
CA PHE A 76 18.74 -21.01 -7.20
C PHE A 76 19.09 -19.99 -6.12
N GLU A 77 20.34 -19.59 -5.98
CA GLU A 77 20.78 -18.56 -5.04
C GLU A 77 20.10 -17.21 -5.32
N LEU A 78 20.08 -16.77 -6.57
CA LEU A 78 19.37 -15.56 -6.98
C LEU A 78 17.87 -15.67 -6.70
N TYR A 79 17.28 -16.84 -6.95
CA TYR A 79 15.87 -17.09 -6.70
C TYR A 79 15.51 -16.95 -5.23
N VAL A 80 16.19 -17.66 -4.33
CA VAL A 80 15.88 -17.66 -2.89
C VAL A 80 16.16 -16.32 -2.24
N ASN A 81 17.07 -15.51 -2.80
CA ASN A 81 17.38 -14.17 -2.32
C ASN A 81 16.34 -13.11 -2.77
N LYS A 82 15.51 -13.42 -3.78
CA LYS A 82 14.42 -12.52 -4.23
C LYS A 82 13.06 -12.86 -3.62
N LEU A 83 12.91 -14.01 -2.99
CA LEU A 83 11.63 -14.43 -2.42
C LEU A 83 11.20 -13.55 -1.25
N ASN A 84 9.89 -13.30 -1.19
CA ASN A 84 9.25 -12.64 -0.07
C ASN A 84 8.81 -13.67 0.96
N PHE A 85 9.20 -13.45 2.22
CA PHE A 85 8.88 -14.31 3.35
C PHE A 85 7.87 -13.69 4.33
N GLY A 86 7.17 -12.64 3.93
CA GLY A 86 6.28 -11.85 4.80
C GLY A 86 7.02 -10.72 5.52
N ASP A 87 6.26 -9.81 6.12
CA ASP A 87 6.79 -8.70 6.94
C ASP A 87 7.96 -7.91 6.30
N ARG A 88 7.92 -7.68 4.98
CA ARG A 88 9.00 -7.06 4.17
C ARG A 88 10.32 -7.84 4.15
N ILE A 89 10.36 -9.05 4.67
CA ILE A 89 11.56 -9.87 4.68
C ILE A 89 11.76 -10.49 3.29
N ARG A 90 12.79 -10.05 2.59
CA ARG A 90 13.21 -10.60 1.31
C ARG A 90 14.56 -11.31 1.43
N GLY A 91 14.62 -12.48 0.85
CA GLY A 91 15.80 -13.35 0.86
C GLY A 91 15.85 -14.30 2.05
N VAL A 92 16.30 -15.52 1.76
CA VAL A 92 16.32 -16.62 2.73
C VAL A 92 17.22 -16.35 3.94
N GLN A 93 18.34 -15.64 3.75
CA GLN A 93 19.24 -15.29 4.85
C GLN A 93 18.56 -14.37 5.86
N LYS A 94 17.88 -13.32 5.38
CA LYS A 94 17.12 -12.41 6.25
C LYS A 94 15.95 -13.12 6.90
N ALA A 95 15.27 -14.00 6.18
CA ALA A 95 14.18 -14.80 6.73
C ALA A 95 14.65 -15.72 7.86
N ALA A 96 15.80 -16.41 7.69
CA ALA A 96 16.39 -17.25 8.72
C ALA A 96 16.72 -16.44 10.00
N GLN A 97 17.26 -15.25 9.82
CA GLN A 97 17.56 -14.35 10.94
C GLN A 97 16.27 -13.84 11.59
N TYR A 98 15.27 -13.45 10.79
CA TYR A 98 14.01 -12.88 11.27
C TYR A 98 13.19 -13.88 12.09
N TYR A 99 13.03 -15.09 11.57
CA TYR A 99 12.21 -16.11 12.25
C TYR A 99 12.97 -16.84 13.33
N TYR A 100 14.27 -17.11 13.13
CA TYR A 100 15.03 -18.04 13.95
C TYR A 100 16.32 -17.50 14.57
N GLY A 101 16.71 -16.24 14.27
CA GLY A 101 17.95 -15.64 14.78
C GLY A 101 19.23 -16.36 14.30
N LYS A 102 19.16 -17.10 13.18
CA LYS A 102 20.24 -17.96 12.66
C LYS A 102 20.62 -17.56 11.25
N ASN A 103 21.82 -18.00 10.83
CA ASN A 103 22.14 -17.99 9.41
C ASN A 103 21.38 -19.08 8.66
N ALA A 104 21.11 -18.89 7.37
CA ALA A 104 20.39 -19.86 6.54
C ALA A 104 21.07 -21.23 6.51
N SER A 105 22.40 -21.27 6.62
CA SER A 105 23.18 -22.51 6.71
C SER A 105 23.02 -23.31 8.01
N GLN A 106 22.40 -22.71 9.03
CA GLN A 106 22.19 -23.31 10.36
C GLN A 106 20.74 -23.78 10.57
N LEU A 107 19.90 -23.61 9.56
CA LEU A 107 18.49 -24.01 9.65
C LEU A 107 18.35 -25.51 9.78
N THR A 108 17.49 -25.94 10.68
CA THR A 108 17.04 -27.33 10.80
C THR A 108 16.09 -27.71 9.66
N LEU A 109 15.80 -28.98 9.53
CA LEU A 109 14.81 -29.49 8.56
C LEU A 109 13.43 -28.85 8.78
N ALA A 110 12.98 -28.78 10.03
CA ALA A 110 11.68 -28.19 10.37
C ALA A 110 11.60 -26.70 10.01
N GLU A 111 12.65 -25.94 10.32
CA GLU A 111 12.76 -24.50 10.00
C GLU A 111 12.83 -24.25 8.49
N SER A 112 13.62 -25.04 7.78
CA SER A 112 13.74 -24.99 6.32
C SER A 112 12.41 -25.30 5.63
N ALA A 113 11.68 -26.32 6.11
CA ALA A 113 10.38 -26.69 5.59
C ALA A 113 9.34 -25.58 5.81
N LEU A 114 9.38 -24.88 6.96
CA LEU A 114 8.50 -23.75 7.20
C LEU A 114 8.81 -22.59 6.25
N LEU A 115 10.08 -22.20 6.10
CA LEU A 115 10.45 -21.13 5.15
C LEU A 115 10.01 -21.47 3.72
N ALA A 116 10.23 -22.73 3.27
CA ALA A 116 9.74 -23.17 1.97
C ALA A 116 8.21 -23.11 1.85
N GLY A 117 7.50 -23.30 2.94
CA GLY A 117 6.05 -23.21 3.02
C GLY A 117 5.53 -21.78 2.92
N ILE A 118 6.18 -20.83 3.59
CA ILE A 118 5.80 -19.41 3.67
C ILE A 118 5.75 -18.77 2.27
N ILE A 119 6.66 -19.11 1.39
CA ILE A 119 6.80 -18.52 0.04
C ILE A 119 5.50 -18.57 -0.77
N ASN A 120 4.66 -19.56 -0.53
CA ASN A 120 3.43 -19.75 -1.31
C ASN A 120 2.39 -18.64 -1.05
N LEU A 121 2.17 -18.28 0.22
CA LEU A 121 1.30 -17.19 0.67
C LEU A 121 1.92 -16.53 1.90
N PRO A 122 2.89 -15.61 1.73
CA PRO A 122 3.72 -15.10 2.82
C PRO A 122 2.95 -14.47 3.98
N ASN A 123 1.84 -13.79 3.69
CA ASN A 123 1.03 -13.17 4.74
C ASN A 123 0.17 -14.19 5.50
N THR A 124 -0.31 -15.23 4.82
CA THR A 124 -1.18 -16.27 5.40
C THR A 124 -0.39 -17.30 6.20
N TYR A 125 0.83 -17.64 5.75
CA TYR A 125 1.67 -18.63 6.40
C TYR A 125 2.77 -18.02 7.28
N ASN A 126 2.64 -16.74 7.64
CA ASN A 126 3.52 -16.08 8.60
C ASN A 126 3.22 -16.62 10.01
N PRO A 127 4.17 -17.30 10.67
CA PRO A 127 3.94 -17.92 11.98
C PRO A 127 3.70 -16.92 13.11
N TYR A 128 4.16 -15.68 12.97
CA TYR A 128 3.87 -14.61 13.93
C TYR A 128 2.43 -14.08 13.87
N ASN A 129 1.75 -14.29 12.75
CA ASN A 129 0.38 -13.81 12.56
C ASN A 129 -0.63 -14.97 12.62
N TYR A 130 -0.27 -16.14 12.06
CA TYR A 130 -1.17 -17.28 11.91
C TYR A 130 -0.42 -18.59 12.16
N LEU A 131 -0.10 -18.88 13.42
CA LEU A 131 0.72 -20.03 13.83
C LEU A 131 0.18 -21.37 13.32
N ASP A 132 -1.15 -21.58 13.42
CA ASP A 132 -1.77 -22.84 13.00
C ASP A 132 -1.64 -23.06 11.48
N TYR A 133 -1.89 -22.05 10.67
CA TYR A 133 -1.70 -22.15 9.21
C TYR A 133 -0.24 -22.38 8.83
N ALA A 134 0.67 -21.72 9.50
CA ALA A 134 2.10 -21.90 9.31
C ALA A 134 2.53 -23.33 9.67
N THR A 135 2.06 -23.87 10.80
CA THR A 135 2.33 -25.23 11.27
C THR A 135 1.78 -26.27 10.29
N GLN A 136 0.54 -26.10 9.86
CA GLN A 136 -0.07 -27.01 8.89
C GLN A 136 0.68 -26.96 7.54
N ARG A 137 1.06 -25.78 7.10
CA ARG A 137 1.82 -25.62 5.84
C ARG A 137 3.19 -26.26 5.91
N ARG A 138 3.93 -26.08 7.01
CA ARG A 138 5.21 -26.79 7.27
C ARG A 138 5.03 -28.31 7.19
N ASN A 139 4.01 -28.82 7.87
CA ASN A 139 3.77 -30.26 7.88
C ASN A 139 3.47 -30.79 6.48
N ASN A 140 2.69 -30.08 5.67
CA ASN A 140 2.44 -30.43 4.28
C ASN A 140 3.73 -30.44 3.43
N VAL A 141 4.66 -29.54 3.68
CA VAL A 141 5.98 -29.55 3.01
C VAL A 141 6.77 -30.78 3.41
N LEU A 142 6.82 -31.11 4.69
CA LEU A 142 7.52 -32.30 5.20
C LEU A 142 6.92 -33.60 4.63
N ASP A 143 5.58 -33.70 4.54
CA ASP A 143 4.91 -34.84 3.91
C ASP A 143 5.29 -34.99 2.43
N LEU A 144 5.35 -33.88 1.70
CA LEU A 144 5.79 -33.90 0.31
C LEU A 144 7.27 -34.32 0.16
N MET A 145 8.12 -33.83 1.07
CA MET A 145 9.54 -34.25 1.08
C MET A 145 9.69 -35.74 1.34
N GLN A 146 8.93 -36.29 2.28
CA GLN A 146 8.90 -37.73 2.55
C GLN A 146 8.34 -38.53 1.35
N TYR A 147 7.20 -38.07 0.80
CA TYR A 147 6.58 -38.73 -0.36
C TYR A 147 7.52 -38.84 -1.57
N HIS A 148 8.33 -37.79 -1.78
CA HIS A 148 9.32 -37.77 -2.86
C HIS A 148 10.66 -38.39 -2.50
N GLY A 149 10.81 -38.98 -1.31
CA GLY A 149 12.01 -39.68 -0.86
C GLY A 149 13.20 -38.77 -0.53
N TYR A 150 12.96 -37.48 -0.24
CA TYR A 150 14.01 -36.54 0.18
C TYR A 150 14.38 -36.73 1.66
N ILE A 151 13.44 -37.19 2.46
CA ILE A 151 13.59 -37.48 3.89
C ILE A 151 12.93 -38.82 4.24
N THR A 152 13.39 -39.45 5.31
CA THR A 152 12.80 -40.70 5.84
C THR A 152 11.53 -40.41 6.62
N SER A 153 10.76 -41.44 6.95
CA SER A 153 9.57 -41.34 7.82
C SER A 153 9.91 -40.83 9.22
N GLU A 154 11.05 -41.28 9.75
CA GLU A 154 11.58 -40.93 11.06
C GLU A 154 11.96 -39.42 11.09
N GLU A 155 12.68 -38.95 10.07
CA GLU A 155 13.06 -37.56 9.94
C GLU A 155 11.82 -36.65 9.80
N CYS A 156 10.82 -37.08 9.03
CA CYS A 156 9.56 -36.40 8.89
C CYS A 156 8.83 -36.28 10.25
N ALA A 157 8.68 -37.39 10.97
CA ALA A 157 8.03 -37.44 12.26
C ALA A 157 8.75 -36.57 13.30
N LEU A 158 10.09 -36.65 13.34
CA LEU A 158 10.91 -35.83 14.22
C LEU A 158 10.74 -34.32 13.91
N ALA A 159 10.82 -33.93 12.65
CA ALA A 159 10.67 -32.54 12.25
C ALA A 159 9.26 -32.00 12.58
N LYS A 160 8.21 -32.82 12.46
CA LYS A 160 6.84 -32.46 12.83
C LYS A 160 6.62 -32.35 14.33
N SER A 161 7.35 -33.12 15.15
CA SER A 161 7.23 -33.08 16.62
C SER A 161 7.75 -31.77 17.22
N ILE A 162 8.62 -31.05 16.49
CA ILE A 162 9.11 -29.74 16.92
C ILE A 162 7.98 -28.72 16.78
N LYS A 163 7.60 -28.07 17.84
CA LYS A 163 6.61 -27.00 17.81
C LYS A 163 7.18 -25.77 17.11
N VAL A 164 6.40 -25.16 16.23
CA VAL A 164 6.84 -23.97 15.48
C VAL A 164 7.14 -22.81 16.41
N GLU A 165 6.28 -22.59 17.39
CA GLU A 165 6.43 -21.52 18.37
C GLU A 165 7.75 -21.58 19.14
N ASP A 166 8.25 -22.77 19.44
CA ASP A 166 9.50 -22.98 20.19
C ASP A 166 10.76 -22.66 19.35
N THR A 167 10.62 -22.56 18.03
CA THR A 167 11.73 -22.24 17.13
C THR A 167 11.85 -20.74 16.83
N LEU A 168 10.80 -19.97 17.11
CA LEU A 168 10.74 -18.55 16.78
C LEU A 168 11.45 -17.70 17.84
N VAL A 169 12.24 -16.74 17.38
CA VAL A 169 12.97 -15.83 18.31
C VAL A 169 12.14 -14.64 18.80
N GLY A 170 10.93 -14.45 18.27
CA GLY A 170 10.06 -13.30 18.56
C GLY A 170 10.39 -12.07 17.69
N LYS A 171 9.36 -11.35 17.28
CA LYS A 171 9.49 -10.16 16.41
C LYS A 171 10.40 -9.08 17.01
N SER A 172 10.38 -8.91 18.32
CA SER A 172 11.16 -7.92 19.05
C SER A 172 12.68 -8.16 19.04
N ASN A 173 13.11 -9.41 18.77
CA ASN A 173 14.52 -9.78 18.76
C ASN A 173 15.18 -9.59 17.40
N PHE A 174 14.40 -9.50 16.36
CA PHE A 174 14.89 -9.14 15.04
C PHE A 174 14.74 -7.64 14.85
N ASN A 175 15.84 -6.95 15.01
CA ASN A 175 15.91 -5.56 14.58
C ASN A 175 15.79 -5.56 13.04
N THR A 176 14.57 -5.49 12.51
CA THR A 176 14.31 -5.19 11.09
C THR A 176 14.88 -3.82 10.72
N GLY A 177 15.79 -3.30 11.63
CA GLY A 177 16.10 -1.92 11.80
C GLY A 177 14.73 -1.25 11.91
N ASN A 178 14.28 -0.98 13.14
CA ASN A 178 13.10 -0.13 13.36
C ASN A 178 13.09 0.83 12.19
N THR A 179 12.19 0.64 11.20
CA THR A 179 12.40 1.34 9.94
C THR A 179 12.04 2.75 10.27
N ARG A 180 13.05 3.43 10.83
CA ARG A 180 12.95 4.82 11.19
C ARG A 180 12.29 5.52 10.02
N PHE A 181 11.20 6.21 10.29
CA PHE A 181 10.44 6.88 9.24
C PHE A 181 9.64 5.94 8.30
N ALA A 182 9.14 4.82 8.83
CA ALA A 182 8.46 3.80 8.03
C ALA A 182 7.32 4.34 7.17
N SER A 183 6.49 5.25 7.70
CA SER A 183 5.38 5.84 6.95
C SER A 183 5.84 6.70 5.77
N TYR A 184 6.94 7.45 5.94
CA TYR A 184 7.55 8.22 4.86
C TYR A 184 8.20 7.30 3.82
N LEU A 185 8.95 6.30 4.28
CA LEU A 185 9.62 5.35 3.38
C LEU A 185 8.63 4.57 2.51
N ASP A 186 7.48 4.19 3.04
CA ASP A 186 6.44 3.52 2.23
C ASP A 186 5.94 4.42 1.11
N VAL A 187 5.76 5.72 1.37
CA VAL A 187 5.41 6.69 0.32
C VAL A 187 6.47 6.76 -0.76
N VAL A 188 7.73 6.85 -0.35
CA VAL A 188 8.87 6.88 -1.29
C VAL A 188 8.93 5.63 -2.15
N LEU A 189 8.77 4.45 -1.55
CA LEU A 189 8.79 3.18 -2.28
C LEU A 189 7.66 3.09 -3.31
N ASP A 190 6.45 3.50 -2.92
CA ASP A 190 5.29 3.51 -3.82
C ASP A 190 5.45 4.54 -4.95
N GLU A 191 6.02 5.70 -4.66
CA GLU A 191 6.27 6.74 -5.66
C GLU A 191 7.33 6.30 -6.67
N VAL A 192 8.46 5.77 -6.20
CA VAL A 192 9.53 5.24 -7.06
C VAL A 192 9.00 4.14 -7.96
N GLN A 193 8.22 3.22 -7.43
CA GLN A 193 7.61 2.16 -8.22
C GLN A 193 6.67 2.71 -9.29
N ARG A 194 5.83 3.70 -8.96
CA ARG A 194 4.94 4.37 -9.94
C ARG A 194 5.72 5.11 -11.04
N MET A 195 6.80 5.79 -10.67
CA MET A 195 7.59 6.58 -11.62
C MET A 195 8.46 5.72 -12.54
N THR A 196 9.01 4.63 -12.03
CA THR A 196 10.03 3.84 -12.74
C THR A 196 9.51 2.50 -13.26
N GLY A 197 8.38 2.01 -12.75
CA GLY A 197 7.91 0.65 -12.99
C GLY A 197 8.79 -0.44 -12.35
N LEU A 198 9.80 -0.05 -11.55
CA LEU A 198 10.73 -0.97 -10.89
C LEU A 198 10.39 -1.10 -9.41
N ASP A 199 10.52 -2.31 -8.88
CA ASP A 199 10.42 -2.54 -7.43
C ASP A 199 11.70 -2.05 -6.73
N PRO A 200 11.66 -0.96 -5.95
CA PRO A 200 12.84 -0.40 -5.31
C PRO A 200 13.45 -1.30 -4.24
N LEU A 201 12.69 -2.29 -3.73
CA LEU A 201 13.19 -3.25 -2.75
C LEU A 201 13.99 -4.40 -3.40
N SER A 202 13.83 -4.61 -4.70
CA SER A 202 14.51 -5.68 -5.44
C SER A 202 15.52 -5.16 -6.46
N THR A 203 15.50 -3.85 -6.75
CA THR A 203 16.39 -3.22 -7.72
C THR A 203 17.39 -2.34 -6.99
N GLY A 204 18.70 -2.51 -7.26
CA GLY A 204 19.74 -1.65 -6.70
C GLY A 204 19.64 -0.26 -7.28
N MET A 205 19.24 0.73 -6.45
CA MET A 205 19.12 2.13 -6.84
C MET A 205 19.44 3.05 -5.67
N SER A 206 19.85 4.28 -5.96
CA SER A 206 19.98 5.35 -4.99
C SER A 206 18.78 6.28 -5.10
N ILE A 207 18.04 6.47 -4.01
CA ILE A 207 16.84 7.29 -3.95
C ILE A 207 17.12 8.51 -3.07
N TYR A 208 16.99 9.70 -3.64
CA TYR A 208 17.12 10.97 -2.96
C TYR A 208 15.74 11.52 -2.66
N THR A 209 15.49 11.93 -1.42
CA THR A 209 14.18 12.36 -0.95
C THR A 209 14.26 13.73 -0.28
N ALA A 210 13.11 14.37 -0.14
CA ALA A 210 12.98 15.63 0.62
C ALA A 210 12.71 15.41 2.12
N LEU A 211 12.89 14.20 2.64
CA LEU A 211 12.67 13.88 4.05
C LEU A 211 13.44 14.84 4.96
N ASP A 212 12.73 15.51 5.86
CA ASP A 212 13.32 16.18 7.01
C ASP A 212 13.24 15.25 8.23
N PRO A 213 14.39 14.71 8.69
CA PRO A 213 14.41 13.78 9.82
C PRO A 213 13.88 14.39 11.12
N THR A 214 14.01 15.69 11.33
CA THR A 214 13.53 16.37 12.53
C THR A 214 12.01 16.45 12.51
N ILE A 215 11.44 16.94 11.41
CA ILE A 215 9.99 17.02 11.21
C ILE A 215 9.36 15.61 11.31
N GLN A 216 9.95 14.62 10.67
CA GLN A 216 9.44 13.25 10.71
C GLN A 216 9.46 12.65 12.11
N THR A 217 10.50 12.92 12.90
CA THR A 217 10.58 12.46 14.30
C THR A 217 9.47 13.09 15.14
N GLU A 218 9.21 14.38 15.00
CA GLU A 218 8.12 15.06 15.70
C GLU A 218 6.73 14.52 15.29
N ILE A 219 6.53 14.25 14.00
CA ILE A 219 5.29 13.61 13.53
C ILE A 219 5.09 12.26 14.22
N GLU A 220 6.11 11.43 14.28
CA GLU A 220 6.05 10.10 14.92
C GLU A 220 5.77 10.23 16.43
N ALA A 221 6.42 11.17 17.12
CA ALA A 221 6.17 11.45 18.54
C ALA A 221 4.72 11.89 18.81
N ILE A 222 4.19 12.80 17.99
CA ILE A 222 2.79 13.24 18.08
C ILE A 222 1.84 12.06 17.85
N GLN A 223 2.07 11.27 16.80
CA GLN A 223 1.20 10.14 16.47
C GLN A 223 1.18 9.06 17.54
N ASN A 224 2.30 8.80 18.18
CA ASN A 224 2.43 7.77 19.20
C ASN A 224 1.94 8.21 20.59
N GLY A 225 1.53 9.47 20.73
CA GLY A 225 1.03 9.99 21.99
C GLY A 225 2.14 10.43 22.95
N GLU A 226 3.36 10.68 22.46
CA GLU A 226 4.47 11.15 23.29
C GLU A 226 4.38 12.66 23.57
N VAL A 227 3.67 13.39 22.71
CA VAL A 227 3.50 14.87 22.80
C VAL A 227 2.06 15.25 23.09
N VAL A 228 1.10 14.46 22.60
CA VAL A 228 -0.33 14.71 22.74
C VAL A 228 -1.03 13.47 23.27
N ASP A 229 -1.74 13.60 24.38
CA ASP A 229 -2.58 12.54 24.92
C ASP A 229 -3.85 12.35 24.08
N PHE A 230 -4.17 11.10 23.75
CA PHE A 230 -5.39 10.75 23.04
C PHE A 230 -6.40 10.13 24.02
N GLU A 231 -7.67 10.44 23.86
CA GLU A 231 -8.76 9.93 24.71
C GLU A 231 -8.89 8.41 24.68
N SER A 232 -8.38 7.75 23.64
CA SER A 232 -8.46 6.31 23.44
C SER A 232 -7.34 5.80 22.53
N ASP A 233 -6.91 4.57 22.73
CA ASP A 233 -5.98 3.87 21.84
C ASP A 233 -6.56 3.58 20.46
N LEU A 234 -7.88 3.72 20.28
CA LEU A 234 -8.55 3.57 18.99
C LEU A 234 -8.41 4.83 18.09
N VAL A 235 -8.07 5.97 18.68
CA VAL A 235 -7.86 7.20 17.92
C VAL A 235 -6.65 7.03 17.00
N GLN A 236 -6.86 7.36 15.72
CA GLN A 236 -5.82 7.34 14.71
C GLN A 236 -5.62 8.74 14.14
N LEU A 237 -4.39 9.08 13.87
CA LEU A 237 -3.98 10.37 13.30
C LEU A 237 -3.17 10.13 12.02
N ALA A 238 -3.45 10.94 11.00
CA ALA A 238 -2.63 10.99 9.80
C ALA A 238 -2.16 12.43 9.56
N MET A 239 -0.92 12.58 9.13
CA MET A 239 -0.28 13.88 8.93
C MET A 239 0.56 13.88 7.65
N ILE A 240 0.53 15.02 6.95
CA ILE A 240 1.47 15.31 5.86
C ILE A 240 2.02 16.70 6.08
N THR A 241 3.33 16.84 6.04
CA THR A 241 4.01 18.13 6.11
C THR A 241 4.66 18.45 4.78
N LEU A 242 4.35 19.64 4.26
CA LEU A 242 4.87 20.14 3.00
C LEU A 242 5.84 21.29 3.24
N ASN A 243 6.88 21.35 2.44
CA ASN A 243 7.68 22.55 2.27
C ASN A 243 6.88 23.56 1.42
N ASN A 244 6.44 24.65 2.02
CA ASN A 244 5.59 25.64 1.35
C ASN A 244 6.30 26.48 0.25
N LYS A 245 7.62 26.33 0.10
CA LYS A 245 8.38 27.02 -0.96
C LYS A 245 8.37 26.28 -2.27
N ASN A 246 8.32 24.95 -2.23
CA ASN A 246 8.47 24.10 -3.42
C ASN A 246 7.46 22.94 -3.50
N GLY A 247 6.63 22.75 -2.47
CA GLY A 247 5.60 21.71 -2.43
C GLY A 247 6.10 20.31 -2.11
N GLU A 248 7.38 20.14 -1.77
CA GLU A 248 7.93 18.84 -1.42
C GLU A 248 7.34 18.31 -0.11
N ILE A 249 7.06 17.01 -0.05
CA ILE A 249 6.65 16.32 1.17
C ILE A 249 7.90 16.06 2.03
N VAL A 250 7.97 16.71 3.18
CA VAL A 250 9.11 16.61 4.11
C VAL A 250 8.85 15.70 5.30
N GLY A 251 7.59 15.32 5.54
CA GLY A 251 7.21 14.39 6.60
C GLY A 251 5.84 13.77 6.36
N VAL A 252 5.67 12.50 6.76
CA VAL A 252 4.42 11.73 6.65
C VAL A 252 4.17 10.94 7.90
N GLY A 253 2.98 11.09 8.46
CA GLY A 253 2.46 10.27 9.54
C GLY A 253 1.30 9.38 9.04
N GLY A 254 1.53 8.09 8.93
CA GLY A 254 0.55 7.13 8.39
C GLY A 254 -0.45 6.58 9.41
N GLY A 255 -0.25 6.84 10.69
CA GLY A 255 -1.06 6.33 11.79
C GLY A 255 -0.23 6.04 13.04
N ARG A 256 -0.90 5.80 14.18
CA ARG A 256 -0.23 5.44 15.43
C ARG A 256 0.51 4.11 15.29
N ASN A 257 1.67 4.01 15.93
CA ASN A 257 2.54 2.83 15.93
C ASN A 257 2.87 2.31 14.51
N TYR A 258 2.95 3.21 13.52
CA TYR A 258 3.25 2.84 12.14
C TYR A 258 4.67 2.27 12.06
N GLY A 259 4.80 1.06 11.50
CA GLY A 259 6.10 0.36 11.44
C GLY A 259 6.49 -0.37 12.73
N GLY A 260 5.66 -0.32 13.79
CA GLY A 260 5.80 -1.13 14.99
C GLY A 260 5.53 -2.63 14.75
N ASP A 261 5.30 -3.40 15.82
CA ASP A 261 5.24 -4.89 15.87
C ASP A 261 4.38 -5.62 14.82
N GLY A 262 3.76 -4.92 13.89
CA GLY A 262 2.72 -5.43 13.00
C GLY A 262 3.10 -5.69 11.55
N GLY A 263 4.34 -5.52 11.10
CA GLY A 263 4.70 -5.95 9.74
C GLY A 263 4.61 -4.87 8.66
N SER A 264 4.79 -5.31 7.44
CA SER A 264 4.98 -4.53 6.23
C SER A 264 3.68 -3.92 5.70
N ARG A 265 3.78 -2.71 5.19
CA ARG A 265 2.73 -1.96 4.50
C ARG A 265 1.43 -1.91 5.29
N LEU A 266 1.50 -1.32 6.46
CA LEU A 266 0.32 -0.93 7.21
C LEU A 266 -0.47 0.09 6.38
N LEU A 267 -1.77 0.19 6.66
CA LEU A 267 -2.61 1.23 6.06
C LEU A 267 -2.02 2.61 6.35
N ASN A 268 -1.39 3.22 5.35
CA ASN A 268 -0.96 4.61 5.44
C ASN A 268 -2.18 5.52 5.28
N ARG A 269 -2.73 5.95 6.38
CA ARG A 269 -3.96 6.73 6.42
C ARG A 269 -3.81 8.10 5.78
N ALA A 270 -2.59 8.62 5.68
CA ALA A 270 -2.33 9.89 5.02
C ALA A 270 -2.55 9.83 3.50
N LEU A 271 -2.37 8.65 2.89
CA LEU A 271 -2.37 8.49 1.43
C LEU A 271 -3.42 7.51 0.91
N GLN A 272 -3.77 6.50 1.70
CA GLN A 272 -4.61 5.39 1.25
C GLN A 272 -6.05 5.48 1.77
N GLN A 273 -6.35 6.46 2.60
CA GLN A 273 -7.68 6.64 3.14
C GLN A 273 -8.35 7.87 2.53
N TYR A 274 -9.41 7.65 1.77
CA TYR A 274 -10.24 8.75 1.26
C TYR A 274 -11.16 9.25 2.36
N LYS A 275 -11.08 10.53 2.65
CA LYS A 275 -11.91 11.23 3.61
C LYS A 275 -12.52 12.47 2.97
N GLN A 276 -13.71 12.85 3.44
CA GLN A 276 -14.28 14.15 3.09
C GLN A 276 -13.43 15.24 3.73
N PRO A 277 -13.09 16.31 2.97
CA PRO A 277 -12.22 17.38 3.48
C PRO A 277 -12.88 18.26 4.53
N GLY A 278 -14.19 18.18 4.68
CA GLY A 278 -14.91 19.10 5.55
C GLY A 278 -14.82 20.54 5.08
N SER A 279 -15.04 21.48 5.99
CA SER A 279 -14.95 22.90 5.71
C SER A 279 -13.57 23.39 5.24
N SER A 280 -12.54 22.55 5.31
CA SER A 280 -11.24 22.91 4.74
C SER A 280 -11.25 23.03 3.21
N ILE A 281 -12.29 22.54 2.55
CA ILE A 281 -12.49 22.70 1.10
C ILE A 281 -12.84 24.16 0.72
N LYS A 282 -13.48 24.92 1.60
CA LYS A 282 -14.05 26.23 1.29
C LYS A 282 -13.07 27.22 0.68
N PRO A 283 -11.86 27.40 1.23
CA PRO A 283 -10.89 28.32 0.63
C PRO A 283 -10.45 27.90 -0.77
N VAL A 284 -10.33 26.58 -1.02
CA VAL A 284 -9.75 26.05 -2.26
C VAL A 284 -10.79 25.75 -3.33
N LEU A 285 -12.06 25.69 -3.02
CA LEU A 285 -13.13 25.45 -3.97
C LEU A 285 -13.89 26.73 -4.29
N GLU A 286 -14.95 27.02 -3.53
CA GLU A 286 -15.87 28.09 -3.90
C GLU A 286 -15.25 29.48 -3.85
N TYR A 287 -14.42 29.77 -2.85
CA TYR A 287 -13.82 31.10 -2.74
C TYR A 287 -12.69 31.32 -3.73
N ALA A 288 -11.83 30.32 -3.93
CA ALA A 288 -10.79 30.40 -4.97
C ALA A 288 -11.40 30.61 -6.36
N LEU A 289 -12.44 29.85 -6.69
CA LEU A 289 -13.12 29.97 -7.98
C LEU A 289 -13.93 31.29 -8.08
N ALA A 290 -14.47 31.80 -6.98
CA ALA A 290 -15.13 33.08 -6.98
C ALA A 290 -14.16 34.24 -7.23
N PHE A 291 -12.98 34.22 -6.64
CA PHE A 291 -11.93 35.18 -6.94
C PHE A 291 -11.52 35.15 -8.41
N GLU A 292 -11.34 33.97 -8.97
CA GLU A 292 -10.90 33.78 -10.37
C GLU A 292 -12.00 34.16 -11.38
N TYR A 293 -13.22 33.68 -11.20
CA TYR A 293 -14.26 33.75 -12.24
C TYR A 293 -15.36 34.76 -12.01
N LEU A 294 -15.59 35.17 -10.75
CA LEU A 294 -16.58 36.18 -10.41
C LEU A 294 -15.95 37.55 -10.13
N GLY A 295 -14.62 37.64 -10.04
CA GLY A 295 -13.90 38.85 -9.70
C GLY A 295 -14.14 39.34 -8.26
N TYR A 296 -14.52 38.42 -7.38
CA TYR A 296 -14.73 38.72 -5.97
C TYR A 296 -13.42 39.06 -5.27
N SER A 297 -13.53 39.79 -4.15
CA SER A 297 -12.42 40.04 -3.23
C SER A 297 -12.78 39.57 -1.83
N LEU A 298 -11.83 39.64 -0.89
CA LEU A 298 -12.11 39.36 0.51
C LEU A 298 -13.16 40.25 1.15
N ASP A 299 -13.34 41.47 0.63
CA ASP A 299 -14.29 42.46 1.11
C ASP A 299 -15.68 42.36 0.43
N GLU A 300 -15.85 41.41 -0.51
CA GLU A 300 -17.15 41.14 -1.14
C GLU A 300 -18.16 40.73 -0.07
N VAL A 301 -19.34 41.37 -0.11
CA VAL A 301 -20.40 41.11 0.85
C VAL A 301 -21.31 39.98 0.37
N LEU A 302 -21.43 38.96 1.20
CA LEU A 302 -22.33 37.84 1.04
C LEU A 302 -23.44 37.90 2.07
N VAL A 303 -24.57 37.24 1.78
CA VAL A 303 -25.71 37.22 2.72
C VAL A 303 -25.80 35.87 3.40
N ASP A 304 -25.50 35.84 4.69
CA ASP A 304 -25.68 34.67 5.53
C ASP A 304 -27.12 34.60 6.05
N LYS A 305 -27.95 33.77 5.42
CA LYS A 305 -29.36 33.56 5.73
C LYS A 305 -29.77 32.12 5.58
N PRO A 306 -30.92 31.72 6.16
CA PRO A 306 -31.46 30.39 5.92
C PRO A 306 -31.63 30.12 4.42
N ILE A 307 -31.12 29.01 3.95
CA ILE A 307 -31.37 28.51 2.59
C ILE A 307 -31.87 27.07 2.69
N THR A 308 -32.85 26.72 1.86
CA THR A 308 -33.34 25.34 1.77
C THR A 308 -32.55 24.63 0.70
N TYR A 309 -31.98 23.52 1.07
CA TYR A 309 -31.22 22.67 0.14
C TYR A 309 -32.18 21.97 -0.81
N PRO A 310 -32.10 22.19 -2.12
CA PRO A 310 -33.15 21.75 -3.05
C PRO A 310 -33.38 20.24 -3.08
N ALA A 311 -32.33 19.46 -2.92
CA ALA A 311 -32.39 18.00 -3.02
C ALA A 311 -32.97 17.32 -1.76
N GLU A 312 -32.78 17.92 -0.58
CA GLU A 312 -33.11 17.28 0.70
C GLU A 312 -34.25 17.96 1.45
N GLN A 313 -34.79 19.07 0.94
CA GLN A 313 -35.76 19.93 1.61
C GLN A 313 -35.34 20.33 3.04
N ARG A 314 -34.03 20.29 3.31
CA ARG A 314 -33.45 20.61 4.62
C ARG A 314 -32.95 22.04 4.63
N VAL A 315 -33.27 22.78 5.72
CA VAL A 315 -32.69 24.08 5.95
C VAL A 315 -31.23 23.94 6.35
N LEU A 316 -30.36 24.57 5.59
CA LEU A 316 -28.96 24.64 5.90
C LEU A 316 -28.70 25.57 7.08
N VAL A 317 -27.91 25.11 8.04
CA VAL A 317 -27.54 25.90 9.22
C VAL A 317 -26.00 26.02 9.30
N ASN A 318 -25.55 27.13 9.87
CA ASN A 318 -24.16 27.26 10.26
C ASN A 318 -23.86 26.40 11.49
N TYR A 319 -22.58 26.17 11.76
CA TYR A 319 -22.08 25.37 12.89
C TYR A 319 -22.69 25.84 14.24
N ASN A 320 -22.81 27.16 14.44
CA ASN A 320 -23.35 27.76 15.66
C ASN A 320 -24.88 27.88 15.68
N GLY A 321 -25.57 27.41 14.63
CA GLY A 321 -27.03 27.48 14.49
C GLY A 321 -27.57 28.88 14.25
N LYS A 322 -26.72 29.88 13.96
CA LYS A 322 -27.09 31.29 13.77
C LYS A 322 -26.79 31.77 12.36
N TYR A 323 -27.41 32.85 11.97
CA TYR A 323 -27.17 33.56 10.71
C TYR A 323 -26.79 35.02 11.04
N GLU A 324 -25.78 35.50 10.31
CA GLU A 324 -25.13 36.78 10.63
C GLU A 324 -25.57 37.93 9.71
N GLY A 325 -26.42 37.64 8.69
CA GLY A 325 -26.83 38.63 7.71
C GLY A 325 -25.73 38.98 6.71
N ASP A 326 -25.47 40.24 6.51
CA ASP A 326 -24.42 40.69 5.58
C ASP A 326 -23.05 40.48 6.19
N VAL A 327 -22.23 39.65 5.52
CA VAL A 327 -20.87 39.27 5.95
C VAL A 327 -19.89 39.39 4.79
N THR A 328 -18.66 39.77 5.06
CA THR A 328 -17.61 39.74 4.05
C THR A 328 -17.16 38.30 3.78
N ILE A 329 -16.58 38.03 2.59
CA ILE A 329 -15.94 36.73 2.32
C ILE A 329 -14.89 36.41 3.40
N LYS A 330 -14.10 37.40 3.82
CA LYS A 330 -13.13 37.27 4.90
C LYS A 330 -13.75 36.71 6.17
N ASP A 331 -14.86 37.28 6.61
CA ASP A 331 -15.57 36.87 7.84
C ASP A 331 -16.28 35.52 7.64
N ALA A 332 -16.89 35.32 6.47
CA ALA A 332 -17.50 34.03 6.12
C ALA A 332 -16.49 32.85 6.13
N MET A 333 -15.26 33.08 5.64
CA MET A 333 -14.18 32.10 5.71
C MET A 333 -13.67 31.92 7.14
N ALA A 334 -13.40 33.00 7.87
CA ALA A 334 -12.89 32.96 9.23
C ALA A 334 -13.83 32.22 10.19
N ASN A 335 -15.14 32.43 10.02
CA ASN A 335 -16.18 31.77 10.81
C ASN A 335 -16.71 30.48 10.18
N SER A 336 -16.13 30.06 9.06
CA SER A 336 -16.52 28.85 8.35
C SER A 336 -18.03 28.72 8.08
N LEU A 337 -18.68 29.83 7.68
CA LEU A 337 -20.11 29.88 7.44
C LEU A 337 -20.52 29.01 6.25
N ASN A 338 -21.60 28.25 6.38
CA ASN A 338 -22.04 27.28 5.39
C ASN A 338 -22.88 27.86 4.29
N THR A 339 -23.79 28.78 4.66
CA THR A 339 -24.76 29.34 3.69
C THR A 339 -24.11 30.26 2.67
N PRO A 340 -23.13 31.13 3.04
CA PRO A 340 -22.37 31.90 2.06
C PRO A 340 -21.54 31.03 1.13
N ALA A 341 -20.95 29.91 1.64
CA ALA A 341 -20.15 29.01 0.88
C ALA A 341 -20.96 28.36 -0.25
N ILE A 342 -22.12 27.76 0.06
CA ILE A 342 -22.99 27.13 -0.94
C ILE A 342 -23.48 28.16 -1.97
N GLN A 343 -23.95 29.34 -1.54
CA GLN A 343 -24.39 30.38 -2.46
C GLN A 343 -23.26 30.84 -3.39
N THR A 344 -22.03 30.88 -2.90
CA THR A 344 -20.85 31.21 -3.71
C THR A 344 -20.59 30.14 -4.73
N LEU A 345 -20.58 28.85 -4.33
CA LEU A 345 -20.40 27.77 -5.28
C LEU A 345 -21.52 27.68 -6.33
N GLU A 346 -22.76 27.98 -5.94
CA GLU A 346 -23.87 28.03 -6.88
C GLU A 346 -23.63 29.11 -7.95
N LYS A 347 -23.22 30.34 -7.57
CA LYS A 347 -22.86 31.40 -8.51
C LYS A 347 -21.71 31.07 -9.41
N VAL A 348 -20.66 30.42 -8.85
CA VAL A 348 -19.52 29.93 -9.62
C VAL A 348 -19.99 28.87 -10.63
N THR A 349 -20.76 27.89 -10.19
CA THR A 349 -21.29 26.83 -11.07
C THR A 349 -22.18 27.42 -12.19
N ALA A 350 -23.01 28.40 -11.86
CA ALA A 350 -23.80 29.10 -12.88
C ALA A 350 -22.94 29.85 -13.91
N LYS A 351 -21.76 30.33 -13.51
CA LYS A 351 -20.84 31.07 -14.38
C LYS A 351 -20.02 30.19 -15.29
N ILE A 352 -19.44 29.10 -14.75
CA ILE A 352 -18.44 28.27 -15.48
C ILE A 352 -18.95 26.86 -15.83
N GLY A 353 -20.08 26.43 -15.27
CA GLY A 353 -20.63 25.09 -15.42
C GLY A 353 -20.10 24.09 -14.40
N SER A 354 -20.89 23.06 -14.12
CA SER A 354 -20.54 21.97 -13.21
C SER A 354 -19.29 21.19 -13.65
N ASP A 355 -19.16 20.96 -14.95
CA ASP A 355 -18.06 20.19 -15.50
C ASP A 355 -16.70 20.88 -15.28
N ALA A 356 -16.67 22.23 -15.45
CA ALA A 356 -15.46 23.00 -15.17
C ALA A 356 -15.06 22.98 -13.69
N VAL A 357 -16.04 22.96 -12.78
CA VAL A 357 -15.77 22.79 -11.33
C VAL A 357 -15.19 21.41 -11.04
N VAL A 358 -15.76 20.35 -11.64
CA VAL A 358 -15.24 18.98 -11.49
C VAL A 358 -13.83 18.85 -12.07
N ASP A 359 -13.57 19.45 -13.24
CA ASP A 359 -12.23 19.45 -13.85
C ASP A 359 -11.21 20.16 -12.97
N TYR A 360 -11.59 21.29 -12.37
CA TYR A 360 -10.76 21.98 -11.41
C TYR A 360 -10.43 21.10 -10.20
N LEU A 361 -11.43 20.45 -9.59
CA LEU A 361 -11.23 19.57 -8.45
C LEU A 361 -10.30 18.39 -8.81
N LYS A 362 -10.48 17.78 -9.98
CA LYS A 362 -9.57 16.72 -10.47
C LYS A 362 -8.15 17.24 -10.66
N LYS A 363 -8.00 18.44 -11.22
CA LYS A 363 -6.70 19.07 -11.46
C LYS A 363 -5.93 19.34 -10.17
N ILE A 364 -6.63 19.69 -9.07
CA ILE A 364 -6.00 19.88 -7.75
C ILE A 364 -5.92 18.62 -6.93
N GLY A 365 -6.27 17.44 -7.50
CA GLY A 365 -5.99 16.13 -6.91
C GLY A 365 -7.18 15.37 -6.32
N PHE A 366 -8.41 15.88 -6.40
CA PHE A 366 -9.61 15.16 -5.92
C PHE A 366 -10.01 14.05 -6.89
N SER A 367 -9.37 12.89 -6.79
CA SER A 367 -9.54 11.77 -7.74
C SER A 367 -10.92 11.09 -7.67
N GLN A 368 -11.64 11.21 -6.55
CA GLN A 368 -12.94 10.54 -6.37
C GLN A 368 -14.13 11.34 -6.91
N VAL A 369 -13.90 12.58 -7.32
CA VAL A 369 -14.96 13.44 -7.89
C VAL A 369 -15.26 13.01 -9.33
N LYS A 370 -16.56 12.83 -9.62
CA LYS A 370 -17.07 12.48 -10.95
C LYS A 370 -18.11 13.51 -11.40
N TYR A 371 -18.27 13.68 -12.71
CA TYR A 371 -19.32 14.57 -13.26
C TYR A 371 -20.72 14.15 -12.83
N SER A 372 -20.95 12.84 -12.67
CA SER A 372 -22.24 12.28 -12.27
C SER A 372 -22.58 12.42 -10.79
N ASN A 373 -21.61 12.75 -9.94
CA ASN A 373 -21.82 12.93 -8.49
C ASN A 373 -21.57 14.35 -8.01
N TYR A 374 -21.35 15.31 -8.93
CA TYR A 374 -21.20 16.69 -8.56
C TYR A 374 -22.47 17.25 -7.91
N HIS A 375 -22.30 17.93 -6.80
CA HIS A 375 -23.39 18.51 -6.03
C HIS A 375 -22.91 19.77 -5.30
N LEU A 376 -23.82 20.75 -5.09
CA LEU A 376 -23.47 21.99 -4.37
C LEU A 376 -23.04 21.74 -2.91
N SER A 377 -23.40 20.57 -2.33
CA SER A 377 -22.93 20.17 -1.01
C SER A 377 -21.41 20.05 -0.90
N TYR A 378 -20.71 19.95 -2.02
CA TYR A 378 -19.24 19.97 -2.03
C TYR A 378 -18.64 21.23 -1.38
N ALA A 379 -19.37 22.36 -1.39
CA ALA A 379 -18.96 23.57 -0.67
C ALA A 379 -18.85 23.40 0.86
N ILE A 380 -19.48 22.38 1.41
CA ILE A 380 -19.54 22.14 2.86
C ILE A 380 -19.18 20.70 3.25
N CYS A 381 -18.52 19.95 2.34
CA CYS A 381 -18.14 18.56 2.60
C CYS A 381 -19.16 17.48 2.17
N GLY A 382 -20.00 17.77 1.22
CA GLY A 382 -21.08 16.94 0.73
C GLY A 382 -20.79 15.58 0.22
#